data_181d450bae50f7fc5fe00a2aa36b73ab
#
_entry.id   181d450bae50f7fc5fe00a2aa36b73ab
#
_cell.length_a   1.000
_cell.length_b   1.000
_cell.length_c   1.000
_cell.angle_alpha   90.00
_cell.angle_beta   90.00
_cell.angle_gamma   90.00
#
_symmetry.space_group_name_H-M   'P 1'
#
loop_
_entity.id
_entity.type
_entity.pdbx_description
1 polymer ?
#
loop_
_entity_poly.entity_id
_entity_poly.type
_entity_poly.pdbx_seq_one_letter_code
_entity_poly.pdbx_strand_id
1 'polypeptide(L)'
;WILSASHGAELTGLDSEDGEAVAPSETGPLSTDEEERLGRLSRRFDRVFRDEEGVRLERKPFGIVVHTREVAESDRADELLAAAVELGAVPGIHMREGKQVREFSVRTSDKGSALQQIRAALPAAPVLFLGDDVTDEDVFRVLGPDDLGIKVGPGETVARERVGDPEAAAMVLAQLGELRTGIVIGSDGIAPH
;
A
#
# COMPACT_ATOMS: atom_id res chain seq x y z
N TRP A 1 3.56 16.40 -7.83
CA TRP A 1 2.84 15.14 -7.59
C TRP A 1 3.72 14.21 -6.76
N ILE A 2 3.15 13.62 -5.72
CA ILE A 2 3.82 12.61 -4.92
C ILE A 2 3.16 11.27 -5.25
N LEU A 3 3.97 10.26 -5.58
CA LEU A 3 3.51 8.90 -5.80
C LEU A 3 4.01 8.01 -4.67
N SER A 4 3.11 7.21 -4.12
CA SER A 4 3.43 6.17 -3.15
C SER A 4 3.04 4.81 -3.73
N ALA A 5 3.96 3.86 -3.71
CA ALA A 5 3.76 2.49 -4.17
C ALA A 5 4.19 1.47 -3.10
N SER A 6 3.93 0.18 -3.36
CA SER A 6 4.35 -0.93 -2.47
C SER A 6 3.95 -0.73 -1.01
N HIS A 7 2.69 -0.32 -0.76
CA HIS A 7 2.14 -0.01 0.57
C HIS A 7 2.92 1.07 1.34
N GLY A 8 3.52 2.03 0.63
CA GLY A 8 4.29 3.11 1.23
C GLY A 8 5.79 2.87 1.31
N ALA A 9 6.25 1.71 0.85
CA ALA A 9 7.69 1.42 0.79
C ALA A 9 8.44 2.22 -0.29
N GLU A 10 7.70 2.78 -1.25
CA GLU A 10 8.25 3.60 -2.34
C GLU A 10 7.52 4.94 -2.37
N LEU A 11 8.28 6.04 -2.30
CA LEU A 11 7.79 7.40 -2.45
C LEU A 11 8.63 8.11 -3.49
N THR A 12 7.98 8.78 -4.45
CA THR A 12 8.64 9.62 -5.47
C THR A 12 7.93 10.96 -5.60
N GLY A 13 8.64 12.00 -6.04
CA GLY A 13 8.08 13.34 -6.25
C GLY A 13 8.12 14.24 -5.02
N LEU A 14 8.86 13.86 -3.98
CA LEU A 14 9.24 14.73 -2.87
C LEU A 14 10.56 15.44 -3.23
N ASP A 15 10.53 16.29 -4.24
CA ASP A 15 11.68 17.10 -4.60
C ASP A 15 11.70 18.32 -3.67
N SER A 16 12.81 18.55 -2.97
CA SER A 16 13.08 19.84 -2.34
C SER A 16 13.30 20.89 -3.42
N GLU A 17 13.03 22.17 -3.13
CA GLU A 17 13.32 23.29 -4.04
C GLU A 17 14.78 23.30 -4.51
N ASP A 18 15.68 22.61 -3.84
CA ASP A 18 17.10 22.45 -4.16
C ASP A 18 17.43 21.18 -4.99
N GLY A 19 16.42 20.42 -5.45
CA GLY A 19 16.62 19.27 -6.35
C GLY A 19 17.19 18.02 -5.67
N GLU A 20 17.33 18.01 -4.37
CA GLU A 20 17.65 16.80 -3.61
C GLU A 20 16.34 16.06 -3.27
N ALA A 21 16.17 14.87 -3.85
CA ALA A 21 15.06 13.99 -3.52
C ALA A 21 15.16 13.63 -2.03
N VAL A 22 14.22 14.11 -1.22
CA VAL A 22 14.09 13.64 0.16
C VAL A 22 13.54 12.24 0.11
N ALA A 23 14.42 11.25 -0.06
CA ALA A 23 14.05 9.86 0.14
C ALA A 23 13.81 9.67 1.64
N PRO A 24 12.59 9.30 2.07
CA PRO A 24 12.35 8.93 3.45
C PRO A 24 13.29 7.77 3.82
N SER A 25 13.75 7.72 5.04
CA SER A 25 14.74 6.73 5.52
C SER A 25 14.31 5.27 5.31
N GLU A 26 13.02 5.03 5.10
CA GLU A 26 12.45 3.70 4.83
C GLU A 26 12.26 3.40 3.33
N THR A 27 12.45 4.37 2.42
CA THR A 27 12.31 4.20 0.96
C THR A 27 13.65 4.19 0.23
N GLY A 28 14.75 4.45 0.92
CA GLY A 28 16.11 4.38 0.37
C GLY A 28 16.51 2.97 -0.09
N PRO A 29 17.69 2.81 -0.72
CA PRO A 29 18.20 1.51 -1.10
C PRO A 29 18.27 0.57 0.11
N LEU A 30 18.19 -0.72 -0.14
CA LEU A 30 18.37 -1.73 0.92
C LEU A 30 19.74 -1.55 1.57
N SER A 31 19.80 -1.66 2.89
CA SER A 31 21.06 -1.85 3.60
C SER A 31 21.65 -3.22 3.26
N THR A 32 22.95 -3.41 3.45
CA THR A 32 23.61 -4.69 3.22
C THR A 32 22.94 -5.84 4.00
N ASP A 33 22.52 -5.59 5.23
CA ASP A 33 21.81 -6.56 6.05
C ASP A 33 20.43 -6.91 5.51
N GLU A 34 19.70 -5.94 4.97
CA GLU A 34 18.39 -6.17 4.33
C GLU A 34 18.54 -6.95 3.02
N GLU A 35 19.53 -6.59 2.19
CA GLU A 35 19.85 -7.30 0.95
C GLU A 35 20.19 -8.77 1.22
N GLU A 36 21.03 -9.03 2.23
CA GLU A 36 21.39 -10.39 2.60
C GLU A 36 20.18 -11.18 3.11
N ARG A 37 19.30 -10.59 3.94
CA ARG A 37 18.09 -11.25 4.44
C ARG A 37 17.13 -11.57 3.31
N LEU A 38 16.86 -10.58 2.44
CA LEU A 38 15.98 -10.76 1.29
C LEU A 38 16.54 -11.78 0.32
N GLY A 39 17.86 -11.76 0.06
CA GLY A 39 18.52 -12.73 -0.78
C GLY A 39 18.48 -14.16 -0.20
N ARG A 40 18.62 -14.32 1.12
CA ARG A 40 18.47 -15.63 1.78
C ARG A 40 17.02 -16.14 1.67
N LEU A 41 16.04 -15.28 1.91
CA LEU A 41 14.62 -15.61 1.79
C LEU A 41 14.27 -16.02 0.35
N SER A 42 14.70 -15.23 -0.63
CA SER A 42 14.54 -15.52 -2.06
C SER A 42 15.02 -16.92 -2.44
N ARG A 43 16.25 -17.26 -2.06
CA ARG A 43 16.81 -18.59 -2.35
C ARG A 43 16.06 -19.73 -1.66
N ARG A 44 15.51 -19.50 -0.44
CA ARG A 44 14.69 -20.50 0.25
C ARG A 44 13.38 -20.72 -0.49
N PHE A 45 12.70 -19.65 -0.89
CA PHE A 45 11.43 -19.70 -1.59
C PHE A 45 11.59 -20.30 -2.99
N ASP A 46 12.62 -19.91 -3.74
CA ASP A 46 12.91 -20.51 -5.05
C ASP A 46 13.11 -22.02 -4.97
N ARG A 47 13.77 -22.50 -3.92
CA ARG A 47 14.02 -23.95 -3.76
C ARG A 47 12.75 -24.76 -3.54
N VAL A 48 11.75 -24.16 -2.89
CA VAL A 48 10.51 -24.86 -2.50
C VAL A 48 9.39 -24.62 -3.51
N PHE A 49 9.28 -23.40 -4.03
CA PHE A 49 8.07 -22.98 -4.77
C PHE A 49 8.29 -22.82 -6.28
N ARG A 50 9.54 -22.85 -6.78
CA ARG A 50 9.81 -22.59 -8.20
C ARG A 50 9.06 -23.55 -9.14
N ASP A 51 8.99 -24.83 -8.75
CA ASP A 51 8.44 -25.89 -9.59
C ASP A 51 7.04 -26.35 -9.11
N GLU A 52 6.45 -25.64 -8.14
CA GLU A 52 5.10 -25.93 -7.66
C GLU A 52 4.06 -25.35 -8.62
N GLU A 53 3.23 -26.20 -9.19
CA GLU A 53 2.20 -25.83 -10.14
C GLU A 53 1.14 -24.91 -9.51
N GLY A 54 0.85 -23.77 -10.15
CA GLY A 54 -0.11 -22.79 -9.67
C GLY A 54 0.44 -21.83 -8.60
N VAL A 55 1.71 -21.98 -8.19
CA VAL A 55 2.37 -21.00 -7.31
C VAL A 55 3.09 -19.95 -8.13
N ARG A 56 2.85 -18.68 -7.80
CA ARG A 56 3.58 -17.56 -8.39
C ARG A 56 4.34 -16.80 -7.31
N LEU A 57 5.66 -16.67 -7.51
CA LEU A 57 6.53 -15.82 -6.70
C LEU A 57 6.66 -14.45 -7.37
N GLU A 58 6.22 -13.40 -6.67
CA GLU A 58 6.39 -12.02 -7.09
C GLU A 58 7.49 -11.36 -6.26
N ARG A 59 8.51 -10.84 -6.92
CA ARG A 59 9.60 -10.11 -6.26
C ARG A 59 9.27 -8.63 -6.24
N LYS A 60 9.30 -8.06 -5.03
CA LYS A 60 9.18 -6.63 -4.79
C LYS A 60 10.53 -6.05 -4.35
N PRO A 61 10.73 -4.73 -4.43
CA PRO A 61 11.98 -4.10 -4.01
C PRO A 61 12.44 -4.48 -2.59
N PHE A 62 11.50 -4.63 -1.66
CA PHE A 62 11.77 -4.92 -0.25
C PHE A 62 11.21 -6.27 0.22
N GLY A 63 10.72 -7.11 -0.69
CA GLY A 63 10.04 -8.34 -0.29
C GLY A 63 9.76 -9.34 -1.40
N ILE A 64 9.05 -10.40 -1.01
CA ILE A 64 8.57 -11.46 -1.90
C ILE A 64 7.14 -11.78 -1.53
N VAL A 65 6.30 -11.96 -2.55
CA VAL A 65 4.91 -12.39 -2.38
C VAL A 65 4.75 -13.79 -2.95
N VAL A 66 4.13 -14.67 -2.17
CA VAL A 66 3.75 -16.02 -2.57
C VAL A 66 2.26 -16.02 -2.87
N HIS A 67 1.88 -16.27 -4.10
CA HIS A 67 0.49 -16.40 -4.54
C HIS A 67 0.18 -17.86 -4.81
N THR A 68 -0.98 -18.32 -4.31
CA THR A 68 -1.48 -19.70 -4.50
C THR A 68 -2.84 -19.73 -5.18
N ARG A 69 -3.30 -18.59 -5.74
CA ARG A 69 -4.64 -18.50 -6.35
C ARG A 69 -4.88 -19.48 -7.52
N GLU A 70 -3.80 -19.84 -8.22
CA GLU A 70 -3.86 -20.71 -9.40
C GLU A 70 -3.58 -22.18 -9.04
N VAL A 71 -3.34 -22.51 -7.76
CA VAL A 71 -3.24 -23.89 -7.29
C VAL A 71 -4.63 -24.54 -7.33
N ALA A 72 -4.74 -25.66 -8.03
CA ALA A 72 -6.04 -26.29 -8.32
C ALA A 72 -6.74 -26.80 -7.08
N GLU A 73 -6.01 -27.33 -6.10
CA GLU A 73 -6.55 -27.92 -4.89
C GLU A 73 -6.40 -26.94 -3.70
N SER A 74 -7.53 -26.62 -3.05
CA SER A 74 -7.56 -25.67 -1.94
C SER A 74 -6.68 -26.10 -0.77
N ASP A 75 -6.73 -27.38 -0.39
CA ASP A 75 -5.95 -27.93 0.71
C ASP A 75 -4.44 -27.81 0.41
N ARG A 76 -4.05 -28.07 -0.85
CA ARG A 76 -2.66 -27.90 -1.29
C ARG A 76 -2.23 -26.43 -1.26
N ALA A 77 -3.11 -25.51 -1.66
CA ALA A 77 -2.84 -24.08 -1.57
C ALA A 77 -2.56 -23.64 -0.13
N ASP A 78 -3.36 -24.14 0.82
CA ASP A 78 -3.20 -23.84 2.25
C ASP A 78 -1.92 -24.43 2.83
N GLU A 79 -1.56 -25.68 2.46
CA GLU A 79 -0.27 -26.29 2.82
C GLU A 79 0.92 -25.46 2.33
N LEU A 80 0.88 -25.01 1.08
CA LEU A 80 1.94 -24.20 0.48
C LEU A 80 2.07 -22.83 1.16
N LEU A 81 0.95 -22.21 1.54
CA LEU A 81 0.97 -20.96 2.31
C LEU A 81 1.52 -21.19 3.73
N ALA A 82 1.16 -22.31 4.39
CA ALA A 82 1.73 -22.66 5.69
C ALA A 82 3.26 -22.87 5.60
N ALA A 83 3.72 -23.59 4.57
CA ALA A 83 5.14 -23.77 4.31
C ALA A 83 5.85 -22.41 4.06
N ALA A 84 5.21 -21.49 3.35
CA ALA A 84 5.76 -20.15 3.15
C ALA A 84 5.92 -19.39 4.47
N VAL A 85 4.93 -19.49 5.39
CA VAL A 85 5.00 -18.88 6.72
C VAL A 85 6.18 -19.44 7.52
N GLU A 86 6.34 -20.77 7.56
CA GLU A 86 7.46 -21.40 8.25
C GLU A 86 8.83 -20.99 7.68
N LEU A 87 8.95 -20.97 6.35
CA LEU A 87 10.18 -20.56 5.67
C LEU A 87 10.49 -19.07 5.87
N GLY A 88 9.45 -18.24 5.95
CA GLY A 88 9.54 -16.80 6.15
C GLY A 88 9.70 -16.35 7.59
N ALA A 89 9.54 -17.25 8.57
CA ALA A 89 9.71 -16.98 10.00
C ALA A 89 11.20 -16.76 10.35
N VAL A 90 11.75 -15.66 9.87
CA VAL A 90 13.16 -15.27 10.03
C VAL A 90 13.21 -13.91 10.74
N PRO A 91 14.09 -13.68 11.71
CA PRO A 91 14.25 -12.38 12.35
C PRO A 91 14.49 -11.27 11.33
N GLY A 92 13.72 -10.17 11.44
CA GLY A 92 13.79 -9.04 10.52
C GLY A 92 13.07 -9.25 9.18
N ILE A 93 12.24 -10.30 9.08
CA ILE A 93 11.25 -10.46 8.02
C ILE A 93 9.86 -10.25 8.63
N HIS A 94 9.09 -9.39 8.01
CA HIS A 94 7.70 -9.08 8.36
C HIS A 94 6.77 -9.77 7.39
N MET A 95 5.74 -10.43 7.91
CA MET A 95 4.77 -11.16 7.09
C MET A 95 3.41 -10.46 7.15
N ARG A 96 2.77 -10.36 5.98
CA ARG A 96 1.36 -9.97 5.84
C ARG A 96 0.56 -11.10 5.22
N GLU A 97 -0.61 -11.31 5.77
CA GLU A 97 -1.56 -12.30 5.30
C GLU A 97 -2.62 -11.66 4.42
N GLY A 98 -2.94 -12.31 3.29
CA GLY A 98 -4.06 -12.00 2.43
C GLY A 98 -4.73 -13.27 1.92
N LYS A 99 -5.84 -13.12 1.19
CA LYS A 99 -6.58 -14.24 0.62
C LYS A 99 -5.76 -14.94 -0.45
N GLN A 100 -5.32 -16.17 -0.18
CA GLN A 100 -4.46 -16.99 -1.06
C GLN A 100 -3.13 -16.30 -1.41
N VAL A 101 -2.61 -15.50 -0.48
CA VAL A 101 -1.35 -14.77 -0.65
C VAL A 101 -0.65 -14.56 0.69
N ARG A 102 0.67 -14.63 0.69
CA ARG A 102 1.53 -14.22 1.82
C ARG A 102 2.62 -13.30 1.29
N GLU A 103 2.76 -12.14 1.89
CA GLU A 103 3.81 -11.18 1.59
C GLU A 103 4.83 -11.18 2.71
N PHE A 104 6.11 -11.21 2.33
CA PHE A 104 7.26 -11.20 3.24
C PHE A 104 8.16 -10.03 2.87
N SER A 105 8.44 -9.15 3.83
CA SER A 105 9.23 -7.95 3.60
C SER A 105 10.31 -7.78 4.67
N VAL A 106 11.45 -7.21 4.27
CA VAL A 106 12.51 -6.78 5.21
C VAL A 106 12.18 -5.47 5.91
N ARG A 107 11.10 -4.79 5.49
CA ARG A 107 10.62 -3.52 6.05
C ARG A 107 9.16 -3.60 6.46
N THR A 108 8.84 -2.93 7.55
CA THR A 108 7.45 -2.71 7.99
C THR A 108 6.91 -1.42 7.39
N SER A 109 6.78 -1.35 6.09
CA SER A 109 6.09 -0.21 5.51
C SER A 109 4.59 -0.48 5.47
N ASP A 110 3.80 0.45 5.95
CA ASP A 110 2.36 0.52 5.81
C ASP A 110 1.95 1.88 5.25
N LYS A 111 0.72 2.00 4.79
CA LYS A 111 0.22 3.24 4.20
C LYS A 111 0.19 4.40 5.22
N GLY A 112 0.07 4.11 6.51
CA GLY A 112 0.09 5.10 7.57
C GLY A 112 1.48 5.71 7.79
N SER A 113 2.53 4.88 7.84
CA SER A 113 3.92 5.36 7.90
C SER A 113 4.31 6.15 6.67
N ALA A 114 3.84 5.76 5.47
CA ALA A 114 4.04 6.55 4.26
C ALA A 114 3.41 7.95 4.36
N LEU A 115 2.18 8.03 4.88
CA LEU A 115 1.54 9.34 5.11
C LEU A 115 2.33 10.19 6.10
N GLN A 116 2.83 9.62 7.18
CA GLN A 116 3.64 10.36 8.15
C GLN A 116 4.93 10.93 7.52
N GLN A 117 5.56 10.20 6.61
CA GLN A 117 6.72 10.68 5.87
C GLN A 117 6.36 11.82 4.91
N ILE A 118 5.25 11.70 4.16
CA ILE A 118 4.73 12.77 3.30
C ILE A 118 4.44 14.02 4.14
N ARG A 119 3.84 13.84 5.33
CA ARG A 119 3.52 14.94 6.23
C ARG A 119 4.77 15.63 6.79
N ALA A 120 5.83 14.88 7.08
CA ALA A 120 7.11 15.45 7.51
C ALA A 120 7.72 16.38 6.45
N ALA A 121 7.54 16.04 5.17
CA ALA A 121 7.96 16.88 4.05
C ALA A 121 6.99 18.05 3.74
N LEU A 122 5.70 17.90 4.06
CA LEU A 122 4.64 18.88 3.81
C LEU A 122 3.83 19.18 5.09
N PRO A 123 4.43 19.80 6.12
CA PRO A 123 3.83 19.85 7.46
C PRO A 123 2.56 20.71 7.58
N ALA A 124 2.32 21.62 6.64
CA ALA A 124 1.21 22.59 6.71
C ALA A 124 -0.04 22.19 5.91
N ALA A 125 -0.04 21.06 5.23
CA ALA A 125 -1.14 20.67 4.35
C ALA A 125 -2.11 19.70 5.07
N PRO A 126 -3.43 20.01 5.13
CA PRO A 126 -4.42 19.03 5.56
C PRO A 126 -4.51 17.88 4.56
N VAL A 127 -4.82 16.69 5.07
CA VAL A 127 -4.90 15.46 4.27
C VAL A 127 -6.35 15.07 4.05
N LEU A 128 -6.71 14.83 2.79
CA LEU A 128 -7.89 14.06 2.44
C LEU A 128 -7.43 12.68 1.96
N PHE A 129 -7.93 11.63 2.60
CA PHE A 129 -7.63 10.26 2.24
C PHE A 129 -8.91 9.44 2.06
N LEU A 130 -9.01 8.73 0.93
CA LEU A 130 -10.10 7.81 0.64
C LEU A 130 -9.51 6.40 0.51
N GLY A 131 -10.13 5.41 1.15
CA GLY A 131 -9.66 4.03 1.14
C GLY A 131 -10.78 3.01 1.27
N ASP A 132 -10.63 1.86 0.59
CA ASP A 132 -11.61 0.76 0.57
C ASP A 132 -11.09 -0.53 1.22
N ASP A 133 -9.77 -0.64 1.41
CA ASP A 133 -9.08 -1.82 1.89
C ASP A 133 -8.85 -1.80 3.42
N VAL A 134 -8.51 -2.96 3.96
CA VAL A 134 -8.10 -3.13 5.36
C VAL A 134 -6.79 -2.38 5.66
N THR A 135 -5.87 -2.34 4.69
CA THR A 135 -4.61 -1.62 4.83
C THR A 135 -4.76 -0.10 4.85
N ASP A 136 -5.91 0.44 4.42
CA ASP A 136 -6.23 1.86 4.50
C ASP A 136 -6.54 2.31 5.92
N GLU A 137 -6.93 1.36 6.78
CA GLU A 137 -7.13 1.63 8.21
C GLU A 137 -5.85 2.11 8.91
N ASP A 138 -4.68 1.74 8.42
CA ASP A 138 -3.40 2.23 8.92
C ASP A 138 -3.24 3.73 8.68
N VAL A 139 -3.76 4.25 7.56
CA VAL A 139 -3.82 5.69 7.28
C VAL A 139 -4.86 6.37 8.18
N PHE A 140 -6.07 5.82 8.24
CA PHE A 140 -7.14 6.43 9.04
C PHE A 140 -6.75 6.61 10.52
N ARG A 141 -5.94 5.68 11.09
CA ARG A 141 -5.45 5.77 12.48
C ARG A 141 -4.46 6.90 12.73
N VAL A 142 -3.72 7.33 11.70
CA VAL A 142 -2.68 8.37 11.84
C VAL A 142 -3.13 9.75 11.35
N LEU A 143 -4.38 9.87 10.87
CA LEU A 143 -4.97 11.15 10.51
C LEU A 143 -5.16 12.05 11.74
N GLY A 144 -4.82 13.32 11.59
CA GLY A 144 -4.99 14.35 12.62
C GLY A 144 -6.39 14.95 12.66
N PRO A 145 -6.65 15.90 13.58
CA PRO A 145 -7.96 16.54 13.73
C PRO A 145 -8.39 17.35 12.50
N ASP A 146 -7.46 17.93 11.78
CA ASP A 146 -7.72 18.76 10.60
C ASP A 146 -7.76 17.95 9.29
N ASP A 147 -7.53 16.62 9.37
CA ASP A 147 -7.56 15.73 8.22
C ASP A 147 -8.95 15.09 8.07
N LEU A 148 -9.23 14.65 6.85
CA LEU A 148 -10.45 13.94 6.51
C LEU A 148 -10.14 12.55 5.91
N GLY A 149 -10.53 11.50 6.65
CA GLY A 149 -10.50 10.11 6.18
C GLY A 149 -11.91 9.67 5.78
N ILE A 150 -12.04 9.11 4.60
CA ILE A 150 -13.31 8.62 4.04
C ILE A 150 -13.17 7.14 3.68
N LYS A 151 -13.91 6.27 4.36
CA LYS A 151 -14.04 4.86 3.99
C LYS A 151 -14.91 4.74 2.74
N VAL A 152 -14.47 4.00 1.74
CA VAL A 152 -15.24 3.64 0.55
C VAL A 152 -15.80 2.22 0.74
N GLY A 153 -17.10 2.06 0.55
CA GLY A 153 -17.76 0.76 0.66
C GLY A 153 -18.01 0.27 2.09
N PRO A 154 -18.40 -1.01 2.24
CA PRO A 154 -18.79 -1.62 3.52
C PRO A 154 -17.58 -2.00 4.39
N GLY A 155 -17.85 -2.52 5.59
CA GLY A 155 -16.86 -3.02 6.54
C GLY A 155 -16.65 -2.10 7.73
N GLU A 156 -15.96 -2.58 8.76
CA GLU A 156 -15.57 -1.79 9.92
C GLU A 156 -14.49 -0.78 9.54
N THR A 157 -14.51 0.40 10.18
CA THR A 157 -13.53 1.45 9.91
C THR A 157 -13.39 2.41 11.08
N VAL A 158 -12.19 2.95 11.24
CA VAL A 158 -11.91 4.09 12.13
C VAL A 158 -11.95 5.45 11.38
N ALA A 159 -12.23 5.43 10.06
CA ALA A 159 -12.46 6.65 9.31
C ALA A 159 -13.65 7.44 9.87
N ARG A 160 -13.57 8.77 9.82
CA ARG A 160 -14.64 9.66 10.32
C ARG A 160 -15.87 9.67 9.43
N GLU A 161 -15.66 9.49 8.12
CA GLU A 161 -16.71 9.56 7.10
C GLU A 161 -16.71 8.29 6.23
N ARG A 162 -17.83 8.09 5.53
CA ARG A 162 -18.01 6.96 4.62
C ARG A 162 -18.79 7.36 3.39
N VAL A 163 -18.43 6.78 2.25
CA VAL A 163 -19.21 6.75 1.01
C VAL A 163 -19.54 5.32 0.62
N GLY A 164 -20.62 5.12 -0.12
CA GLY A 164 -21.16 3.78 -0.40
C GLY A 164 -20.32 2.95 -1.37
N ASP A 165 -19.67 3.62 -2.32
CA ASP A 165 -19.00 2.99 -3.45
C ASP A 165 -17.95 3.92 -4.10
N PRO A 166 -17.15 3.42 -5.05
CA PRO A 166 -16.17 4.23 -5.76
C PRO A 166 -16.76 5.38 -6.58
N GLU A 167 -18.02 5.29 -7.02
CA GLU A 167 -18.67 6.36 -7.77
C GLU A 167 -18.94 7.56 -6.86
N ALA A 168 -19.44 7.31 -5.65
CA ALA A 168 -19.61 8.34 -4.66
C ALA A 168 -18.26 8.95 -4.21
N ALA A 169 -17.19 8.16 -4.15
CA ALA A 169 -15.84 8.66 -3.89
C ALA A 169 -15.35 9.61 -5.01
N ALA A 170 -15.62 9.26 -6.28
CA ALA A 170 -15.29 10.12 -7.41
C ALA A 170 -16.04 11.45 -7.36
N MET A 171 -17.31 11.45 -6.92
CA MET A 171 -18.09 12.69 -6.74
C MET A 171 -17.47 13.60 -5.67
N VAL A 172 -17.00 13.05 -4.54
CA VAL A 172 -16.30 13.83 -3.51
C VAL A 172 -15.04 14.50 -4.09
N LEU A 173 -14.25 13.75 -4.86
CA LEU A 173 -13.04 14.29 -5.49
C LEU A 173 -13.36 15.37 -6.53
N ALA A 174 -14.43 15.19 -7.30
CA ALA A 174 -14.90 16.19 -8.27
C ALA A 174 -15.30 17.50 -7.57
N GLN A 175 -16.11 17.41 -6.51
CA GLN A 175 -16.51 18.58 -5.70
C GLN A 175 -15.31 19.30 -5.09
N LEU A 176 -14.33 18.56 -4.60
CA LEU A 176 -13.09 19.16 -4.09
C LEU A 176 -12.32 19.89 -5.20
N GLY A 177 -12.26 19.31 -6.40
CA GLY A 177 -11.67 19.96 -7.58
C GLY A 177 -12.35 21.28 -7.91
N GLU A 178 -13.67 21.31 -7.92
CA GLU A 178 -14.49 22.51 -8.15
C GLU A 178 -14.21 23.62 -7.11
N LEU A 179 -14.21 23.25 -5.84
CA LEU A 179 -13.91 24.17 -4.75
C LEU A 179 -12.52 24.80 -4.86
N ARG A 180 -11.53 24.03 -5.28
CA ARG A 180 -10.15 24.51 -5.45
C ARG A 180 -9.94 25.42 -6.68
N THR A 181 -10.66 25.16 -7.76
CA THR A 181 -10.51 25.90 -9.03
C THR A 181 -11.47 27.09 -9.14
N GLY A 182 -12.47 27.19 -8.23
CA GLY A 182 -13.55 28.16 -8.34
C GLY A 182 -14.49 27.92 -9.50
N ILE A 183 -14.39 26.76 -10.17
CA ILE A 183 -15.25 26.34 -11.26
C ILE A 183 -16.30 25.41 -10.69
N VAL A 184 -17.53 25.88 -10.59
CA VAL A 184 -18.68 25.04 -10.25
C VAL A 184 -19.10 24.29 -11.52
N ILE A 185 -18.83 22.97 -11.56
CA ILE A 185 -19.41 22.11 -12.59
C ILE A 185 -20.87 21.90 -12.18
N GLY A 186 -21.78 22.62 -12.82
CA GLY A 186 -23.20 22.50 -12.54
C GLY A 186 -23.69 21.07 -12.76
N SER A 187 -24.66 20.64 -11.98
CA SER A 187 -25.29 19.31 -12.05
C SER A 187 -26.05 19.03 -13.36
N ASP A 188 -26.01 19.93 -14.31
CA ASP A 188 -26.65 19.80 -15.61
C ASP A 188 -25.59 19.67 -16.70
N GLY A 189 -25.53 18.46 -17.25
CA GLY A 189 -24.91 17.97 -18.48
C GLY A 189 -24.03 18.91 -19.28
N ILE A 190 -22.86 18.39 -19.59
CA ILE A 190 -21.94 18.84 -20.65
C ILE A 190 -22.71 19.51 -21.82
N ALA A 191 -22.53 20.82 -21.94
CA ALA A 191 -22.81 21.52 -23.20
C ALA A 191 -21.46 21.97 -23.80
N PRO A 192 -21.19 21.61 -25.06
CA PRO A 192 -19.94 21.98 -25.72
C PRO A 192 -20.03 23.42 -26.25
N HIS A 193 -18.97 24.15 -26.03
CA HIS A 193 -18.58 25.25 -26.96
C HIS A 193 -17.05 25.29 -27.05
#